data_bd0a2ccb3471e8f45a439612a9afff42
#
_entry.id   bd0a2ccb3471e8f45a439612a9afff42
#
_cell.length_a   1.000
_cell.length_b   1.000
_cell.length_c   1.000
_cell.angle_alpha   90.00
_cell.angle_beta   90.00
_cell.angle_gamma   90.00
#
_symmetry.space_group_name_H-M   'P 1'
#
loop_
_entity.id
_entity.type
_entity.pdbx_description
1 polymer ?
#
loop_
_entity_poly.entity_id
_entity_poly.type
_entity_poly.pdbx_seq_one_letter_code
_entity_poly.pdbx_strand_id
1 'polypeptide(L)'
;MELKKELKILFWISAVFAFAFFLPVESARFNTAIAATLDLVKWYAQEHVILCLLPAFFIAGVISVFVSQASVLKYFGAHAKKWVAYTVASVSGTILAVCSCTILPLFSSIHKRGAGLGPAIAFLYSGPAINILAIILTARVLGFELGVARVIGAVAFSIIIGVAMSLIYRKEEKAKREEQMNITPLPEKRPMWQTSLHFFTLVLILVFANWGKPAEGDTTSTWYSIWHYKWWITGFFSLILGYSLIKILKIKWQWVLGAAVVVIASVVLSNNLIESDKLRPLVPMLVGIIALSVITIYDKVDEENKAWTIATWDFAKQILPLLAIGVVTAGFLLGSTHDGKAIAGVIPNEWITTLVGGNSVFSNFFASVVGAFMYFATLTEVPILQGLIASGMGKGPALALLLAGPSLSLPNMLVIRGILGNQKTVVYVSLVVVMATISGLIYGSIF
;
A
#
# COMPACT_ATOMS: atom_id res chain seq x y z
N MET A 1 -0.05 -40.76 -22.42
CA MET A 1 -0.14 -39.68 -21.38
C MET A 1 1.22 -39.30 -20.81
N GLU A 2 2.15 -40.23 -20.71
CA GLU A 2 3.53 -39.99 -20.24
C GLU A 2 4.35 -39.12 -21.18
N LEU A 3 4.31 -39.39 -22.50
CA LEU A 3 5.10 -38.63 -23.48
C LEU A 3 4.85 -37.10 -23.45
N LYS A 4 3.59 -36.68 -23.27
CA LYS A 4 3.25 -35.23 -23.15
C LYS A 4 3.82 -34.61 -21.87
N LYS A 5 3.92 -35.41 -20.79
CA LYS A 5 4.51 -34.94 -19.52
C LYS A 5 6.02 -34.81 -19.65
N GLU A 6 6.67 -35.78 -20.24
CA GLU A 6 8.12 -35.78 -20.50
C GLU A 6 8.53 -34.66 -21.47
N LEU A 7 7.76 -34.44 -22.54
CA LEU A 7 7.98 -33.32 -23.46
C LEU A 7 7.82 -31.96 -22.78
N LYS A 8 6.88 -31.86 -21.86
CA LYS A 8 6.73 -30.61 -21.08
C LYS A 8 7.91 -30.38 -20.14
N ILE A 9 8.41 -31.40 -19.50
CA ILE A 9 9.60 -31.35 -18.65
C ILE A 9 10.82 -30.97 -19.50
N LEU A 10 11.02 -31.65 -20.63
CA LEU A 10 12.11 -31.36 -21.56
C LEU A 10 12.05 -29.93 -22.08
N PHE A 11 10.85 -29.45 -22.44
CA PHE A 11 10.66 -28.07 -22.85
C PHE A 11 11.12 -27.07 -21.78
N TRP A 12 10.72 -27.27 -20.52
CA TRP A 12 11.11 -26.37 -19.45
C TRP A 12 12.62 -26.44 -19.14
N ILE A 13 13.20 -27.63 -19.16
CA ILE A 13 14.65 -27.80 -19.00
C ILE A 13 15.38 -27.07 -20.13
N SER A 14 14.99 -27.33 -21.39
CA SER A 14 15.60 -26.68 -22.55
C SER A 14 15.41 -25.15 -22.52
N ALA A 15 14.25 -24.64 -22.10
CA ALA A 15 13.98 -23.22 -21.96
C ALA A 15 14.87 -22.56 -20.90
N VAL A 16 15.10 -23.23 -19.75
CA VAL A 16 15.98 -22.73 -18.69
C VAL A 16 17.44 -22.71 -19.17
N PHE A 17 17.90 -23.77 -19.85
CA PHE A 17 19.26 -23.80 -20.41
C PHE A 17 19.44 -22.76 -21.52
N ALA A 18 18.49 -22.61 -22.43
CA ALA A 18 18.54 -21.59 -23.47
C ALA A 18 18.56 -20.17 -22.85
N PHE A 19 17.73 -19.91 -21.84
CA PHE A 19 17.75 -18.65 -21.12
C PHE A 19 19.12 -18.39 -20.48
N ALA A 20 19.70 -19.37 -19.79
CA ALA A 20 21.01 -19.24 -19.17
C ALA A 20 22.13 -19.06 -20.20
N PHE A 21 22.05 -19.73 -21.34
CA PHE A 21 23.04 -19.65 -22.42
C PHE A 21 23.07 -18.27 -23.10
N PHE A 22 21.89 -17.66 -23.26
CA PHE A 22 21.77 -16.33 -23.88
C PHE A 22 21.76 -15.18 -22.88
N LEU A 23 22.09 -15.41 -21.60
CA LEU A 23 22.19 -14.35 -20.60
C LEU A 23 23.23 -13.29 -20.99
N PRO A 24 22.85 -12.01 -21.17
CA PRO A 24 23.77 -10.99 -21.64
C PRO A 24 24.63 -10.42 -20.49
N VAL A 25 25.37 -11.29 -19.80
CA VAL A 25 26.20 -10.93 -18.62
C VAL A 25 27.33 -9.96 -18.92
N GLU A 26 27.74 -9.83 -20.20
CA GLU A 26 28.74 -8.83 -20.63
C GLU A 26 28.14 -7.45 -20.84
N SER A 27 26.81 -7.34 -20.89
CA SER A 27 26.13 -6.05 -21.06
C SER A 27 26.15 -5.24 -19.76
N ALA A 28 26.80 -4.08 -19.80
CA ALA A 28 26.82 -3.16 -18.67
C ALA A 28 25.42 -2.77 -18.20
N ARG A 29 24.46 -2.60 -19.14
CA ARG A 29 23.06 -2.31 -18.83
C ARG A 29 22.38 -3.43 -18.06
N PHE A 30 22.61 -4.68 -18.47
CA PHE A 30 22.06 -5.85 -17.78
C PHE A 30 22.58 -5.96 -16.35
N ASN A 31 23.89 -5.78 -16.16
CA ASN A 31 24.50 -5.81 -14.83
C ASN A 31 24.00 -4.67 -13.93
N THR A 32 23.84 -3.46 -14.50
CA THR A 32 23.26 -2.33 -13.76
C THR A 32 21.82 -2.60 -13.36
N ALA A 33 21.01 -3.20 -14.23
CA ALA A 33 19.62 -3.56 -13.92
C ALA A 33 19.52 -4.63 -12.82
N ILE A 34 20.43 -5.61 -12.80
CA ILE A 34 20.51 -6.59 -11.70
C ILE A 34 20.89 -5.89 -10.39
N ALA A 35 21.91 -5.02 -10.43
CA ALA A 35 22.32 -4.25 -9.26
C ALA A 35 21.15 -3.39 -8.72
N ALA A 36 20.42 -2.70 -9.60
CA ALA A 36 19.24 -1.93 -9.28
C ALA A 36 18.13 -2.79 -8.66
N THR A 37 17.93 -4.00 -9.18
CA THR A 37 16.96 -4.96 -8.65
C THR A 37 17.29 -5.35 -7.21
N LEU A 38 18.54 -5.74 -6.97
CA LEU A 38 18.99 -6.16 -5.63
C LEU A 38 18.94 -4.99 -4.63
N ASP A 39 19.29 -3.79 -5.09
CA ASP A 39 19.23 -2.57 -4.31
C ASP A 39 17.79 -2.23 -3.93
N LEU A 40 16.85 -2.27 -4.88
CA LEU A 40 15.43 -2.04 -4.62
C LEU A 40 14.83 -3.09 -3.69
N VAL A 41 15.15 -4.37 -3.87
CA VAL A 41 14.69 -5.47 -2.99
C VAL A 41 15.20 -5.27 -1.57
N LYS A 42 16.49 -4.94 -1.41
CA LYS A 42 17.09 -4.67 -0.10
C LYS A 42 16.41 -3.49 0.59
N TRP A 43 16.29 -2.37 -0.12
CA TRP A 43 15.64 -1.17 0.40
C TRP A 43 14.19 -1.45 0.79
N TYR A 44 13.44 -2.15 -0.07
CA TYR A 44 12.05 -2.50 0.21
C TYR A 44 11.92 -3.39 1.45
N ALA A 45 12.79 -4.39 1.61
CA ALA A 45 12.80 -5.26 2.77
C ALA A 45 13.09 -4.51 4.06
N GLN A 46 14.03 -3.57 4.04
CA GLN A 46 14.44 -2.80 5.22
C GLN A 46 13.42 -1.72 5.62
N GLU A 47 12.91 -0.96 4.65
CA GLU A 47 12.07 0.21 4.94
C GLU A 47 10.57 -0.10 4.99
N HIS A 48 10.10 -1.14 4.25
CA HIS A 48 8.67 -1.34 4.05
C HIS A 48 8.13 -2.61 4.68
N VAL A 49 8.87 -3.72 4.69
CA VAL A 49 8.32 -5.00 5.16
C VAL A 49 8.05 -4.97 6.66
N ILE A 50 9.05 -4.66 7.48
CA ILE A 50 8.95 -4.76 8.94
C ILE A 50 8.15 -3.60 9.54
N LEU A 51 8.43 -2.37 9.13
CA LEU A 51 7.81 -1.18 9.73
C LEU A 51 6.41 -0.90 9.19
N CYS A 52 6.11 -1.29 7.95
CA CYS A 52 4.87 -0.92 7.27
C CYS A 52 3.98 -2.14 7.02
N LEU A 53 4.48 -3.15 6.31
CA LEU A 53 3.65 -4.22 5.77
C LEU A 53 3.16 -5.21 6.84
N LEU A 54 4.05 -5.65 7.73
CA LEU A 54 3.69 -6.57 8.80
C LEU A 54 2.65 -5.95 9.76
N PRO A 55 2.82 -4.73 10.28
CA PRO A 55 1.77 -4.06 11.05
C PRO A 55 0.46 -3.88 10.27
N ALA A 56 0.54 -3.59 8.96
CA ALA A 56 -0.65 -3.45 8.11
C ALA A 56 -1.46 -4.74 7.99
N PHE A 57 -0.82 -5.91 7.98
CA PHE A 57 -1.53 -7.19 7.99
C PHE A 57 -2.29 -7.39 9.30
N PHE A 58 -1.75 -6.95 10.44
CA PHE A 58 -2.49 -6.97 11.72
C PHE A 58 -3.70 -6.05 11.68
N ILE A 59 -3.57 -4.85 11.11
CA ILE A 59 -4.69 -3.91 10.92
C ILE A 59 -5.77 -4.52 10.02
N ALA A 60 -5.39 -5.15 8.91
CA ALA A 60 -6.32 -5.85 8.02
C ALA A 60 -6.99 -7.05 8.73
N GLY A 61 -6.24 -7.77 9.56
CA GLY A 61 -6.74 -8.83 10.42
C GLY A 61 -7.82 -8.34 11.39
N VAL A 62 -7.66 -7.13 11.98
CA VAL A 62 -8.71 -6.51 12.82
C VAL A 62 -10.00 -6.34 12.04
N ILE A 63 -9.95 -5.80 10.82
CA ILE A 63 -11.15 -5.68 9.98
C ILE A 63 -11.71 -7.07 9.66
N SER A 64 -10.85 -8.03 9.35
CA SER A 64 -11.26 -9.38 8.96
C SER A 64 -11.90 -10.18 10.08
N VAL A 65 -11.58 -9.92 11.34
CA VAL A 65 -12.06 -10.72 12.48
C VAL A 65 -13.02 -9.93 13.36
N PHE A 66 -12.66 -8.71 13.76
CA PHE A 66 -13.37 -7.95 14.77
C PHE A 66 -14.42 -6.99 14.19
N VAL A 67 -14.28 -6.54 12.93
CA VAL A 67 -15.33 -5.72 12.30
C VAL A 67 -16.44 -6.65 11.83
N SER A 68 -17.66 -6.43 12.30
CA SER A 68 -18.79 -7.26 11.92
C SER A 68 -19.13 -7.10 10.44
N GLN A 69 -19.60 -8.18 9.81
CA GLN A 69 -20.10 -8.12 8.45
C GLN A 69 -21.27 -7.13 8.33
N ALA A 70 -22.11 -7.05 9.38
CA ALA A 70 -23.22 -6.10 9.47
C ALA A 70 -22.74 -4.65 9.34
N SER A 71 -21.65 -4.28 10.01
CA SER A 71 -21.08 -2.94 9.95
C SER A 71 -20.53 -2.60 8.57
N VAL A 72 -19.83 -3.55 7.92
CA VAL A 72 -19.33 -3.34 6.54
C VAL A 72 -20.50 -3.22 5.57
N LEU A 73 -21.52 -4.08 5.68
CA LEU A 73 -22.71 -4.04 4.84
C LEU A 73 -23.51 -2.75 5.02
N LYS A 74 -23.54 -2.20 6.26
CA LYS A 74 -24.23 -0.93 6.55
C LYS A 74 -23.61 0.28 5.86
N TYR A 75 -22.27 0.35 5.77
CA TYR A 75 -21.57 1.53 5.24
C TYR A 75 -21.05 1.33 3.80
N PHE A 76 -20.70 0.11 3.39
CA PHE A 76 -20.08 -0.21 2.10
C PHE A 76 -20.85 -1.25 1.28
N GLY A 77 -21.86 -1.90 1.83
CA GLY A 77 -22.57 -3.04 1.24
C GLY A 77 -23.94 -2.70 0.67
N ALA A 78 -24.75 -3.75 0.57
CA ALA A 78 -26.08 -3.71 -0.07
C ALA A 78 -27.06 -2.72 0.59
N HIS A 79 -26.95 -2.49 1.89
CA HIS A 79 -27.84 -1.61 2.65
C HIS A 79 -27.35 -0.15 2.71
N ALA A 80 -26.14 0.13 2.25
CA ALA A 80 -25.59 1.49 2.28
C ALA A 80 -26.25 2.40 1.23
N LYS A 81 -26.54 3.65 1.62
CA LYS A 81 -26.88 4.68 0.65
C LYS A 81 -25.64 4.90 -0.24
N LYS A 82 -25.81 4.76 -1.56
CA LYS A 82 -24.67 4.81 -2.51
C LYS A 82 -23.77 6.01 -2.31
N TRP A 83 -24.33 7.21 -2.18
CA TRP A 83 -23.55 8.43 -2.00
C TRP A 83 -22.70 8.39 -0.71
N VAL A 84 -23.25 7.86 0.41
CA VAL A 84 -22.50 7.69 1.67
C VAL A 84 -21.34 6.72 1.47
N ALA A 85 -21.60 5.56 0.84
CA ALA A 85 -20.58 4.56 0.62
C ALA A 85 -19.41 5.09 -0.22
N TYR A 86 -19.68 5.81 -1.30
CA TYR A 86 -18.64 6.40 -2.14
C TYR A 86 -17.92 7.57 -1.45
N THR A 87 -18.62 8.44 -0.73
CA THR A 87 -18.00 9.55 0.00
C THR A 87 -17.09 9.02 1.10
N VAL A 88 -17.56 8.08 1.91
CA VAL A 88 -16.73 7.46 2.95
C VAL A 88 -15.52 6.74 2.33
N ALA A 89 -15.72 5.98 1.26
CA ALA A 89 -14.65 5.29 0.57
C ALA A 89 -13.60 6.26 0.01
N SER A 90 -14.03 7.34 -0.65
CA SER A 90 -13.15 8.30 -1.31
C SER A 90 -12.35 9.18 -0.36
N VAL A 91 -12.82 9.40 0.88
CA VAL A 91 -12.16 10.27 1.86
C VAL A 91 -11.38 9.46 2.92
N SER A 92 -11.76 8.20 3.15
CA SER A 92 -11.14 7.37 4.20
C SER A 92 -9.63 7.19 4.04
N GLY A 93 -9.11 7.21 2.81
CA GLY A 93 -7.68 7.14 2.55
C GLY A 93 -6.87 8.28 3.19
N THR A 94 -7.43 9.50 3.20
CA THR A 94 -6.80 10.66 3.86
C THR A 94 -6.69 10.47 5.36
N ILE A 95 -7.77 9.95 5.98
CA ILE A 95 -7.86 9.75 7.43
C ILE A 95 -6.93 8.62 7.89
N LEU A 96 -6.87 7.54 7.12
CA LEU A 96 -6.07 6.37 7.45
C LEU A 96 -4.57 6.60 7.19
N ALA A 97 -4.21 7.59 6.40
CA ALA A 97 -2.83 7.92 6.01
C ALA A 97 -2.02 6.67 5.56
N VAL A 98 -2.69 5.75 4.87
CA VAL A 98 -2.13 4.47 4.46
C VAL A 98 -1.34 4.59 3.16
N CYS A 99 -0.25 3.82 3.05
CA CYS A 99 0.52 3.70 1.82
C CYS A 99 -0.13 2.67 0.86
N SER A 100 0.38 2.61 -0.36
CA SER A 100 -0.08 1.64 -1.37
C SER A 100 0.02 0.18 -0.92
N CYS A 101 0.99 -0.15 -0.06
CA CYS A 101 1.16 -1.49 0.47
C CYS A 101 0.10 -1.87 1.51
N THR A 102 -0.31 -0.90 2.34
CA THR A 102 -1.26 -1.15 3.43
C THR A 102 -2.71 -1.17 2.95
N ILE A 103 -3.02 -0.45 1.87
CA ILE A 103 -4.38 -0.41 1.32
C ILE A 103 -4.82 -1.77 0.76
N LEU A 104 -3.90 -2.57 0.22
CA LEU A 104 -4.21 -3.85 -0.40
C LEU A 104 -4.83 -4.87 0.58
N PRO A 105 -4.22 -5.14 1.75
CA PRO A 105 -4.84 -6.03 2.73
C PRO A 105 -6.14 -5.45 3.30
N LEU A 106 -6.24 -4.13 3.49
CA LEU A 106 -7.47 -3.47 3.91
C LEU A 106 -8.59 -3.63 2.88
N PHE A 107 -8.29 -3.37 1.61
CA PHE A 107 -9.21 -3.59 0.49
C PHE A 107 -9.68 -5.05 0.41
N SER A 108 -8.74 -6.00 0.48
CA SER A 108 -9.07 -7.44 0.47
C SER A 108 -10.02 -7.80 1.62
N SER A 109 -9.76 -7.28 2.81
CA SER A 109 -10.58 -7.52 3.99
C SER A 109 -12.00 -6.95 3.85
N ILE A 110 -12.13 -5.69 3.43
CA ILE A 110 -13.43 -5.03 3.22
C ILE A 110 -14.21 -5.72 2.10
N HIS A 111 -13.54 -6.09 1.00
CA HIS A 111 -14.17 -6.77 -0.14
C HIS A 111 -14.68 -8.16 0.24
N LYS A 112 -13.89 -8.95 0.99
CA LYS A 112 -14.30 -10.26 1.51
C LYS A 112 -15.47 -10.16 2.49
N ARG A 113 -15.58 -9.06 3.25
CA ARG A 113 -16.68 -8.78 4.18
C ARG A 113 -17.97 -8.29 3.52
N GLY A 114 -17.99 -8.15 2.20
CA GLY A 114 -19.20 -7.84 1.45
C GLY A 114 -19.36 -6.38 1.05
N ALA A 115 -18.31 -5.59 1.06
CA ALA A 115 -18.35 -4.28 0.43
C ALA A 115 -18.70 -4.42 -1.06
N GLY A 116 -19.55 -3.53 -1.57
CA GLY A 116 -19.82 -3.43 -3.00
C GLY A 116 -18.54 -3.14 -3.78
N LEU A 117 -18.43 -3.65 -5.00
CA LEU A 117 -17.24 -3.50 -5.83
C LEU A 117 -16.88 -2.03 -6.03
N GLY A 118 -17.88 -1.19 -6.32
CA GLY A 118 -17.67 0.23 -6.55
C GLY A 118 -17.05 0.97 -5.37
N PRO A 119 -17.67 0.97 -4.17
CA PRO A 119 -17.08 1.58 -2.98
C PRO A 119 -15.73 0.97 -2.59
N ALA A 120 -15.54 -0.35 -2.75
CA ALA A 120 -14.27 -1.00 -2.47
C ALA A 120 -13.15 -0.50 -3.40
N ILE A 121 -13.44 -0.35 -4.70
CA ILE A 121 -12.51 0.22 -5.68
C ILE A 121 -12.25 1.72 -5.40
N ALA A 122 -13.27 2.49 -5.04
CA ALA A 122 -13.08 3.88 -4.66
C ALA A 122 -12.12 4.01 -3.46
N PHE A 123 -12.25 3.14 -2.48
CA PHE A 123 -11.34 3.05 -1.34
C PHE A 123 -9.91 2.63 -1.75
N LEU A 124 -9.79 1.62 -2.61
CA LEU A 124 -8.51 1.14 -3.12
C LEU A 124 -7.73 2.24 -3.83
N TYR A 125 -8.40 3.02 -4.67
CA TYR A 125 -7.79 4.10 -5.44
C TYR A 125 -7.45 5.30 -4.55
N SER A 126 -8.40 5.74 -3.72
CA SER A 126 -8.23 6.94 -2.91
C SER A 126 -7.13 6.81 -1.85
N GLY A 127 -6.97 5.62 -1.26
CA GLY A 127 -6.06 5.37 -0.14
C GLY A 127 -4.66 5.92 -0.37
N PRO A 128 -3.93 5.46 -1.37
CA PRO A 128 -2.60 5.95 -1.66
C PRO A 128 -2.58 7.34 -2.31
N ALA A 129 -3.58 7.65 -3.15
CA ALA A 129 -3.59 8.87 -3.94
C ALA A 129 -3.76 10.14 -3.08
N ILE A 130 -4.57 10.07 -2.02
CA ILE A 130 -4.86 11.19 -1.10
C ILE A 130 -4.27 11.00 0.30
N ASN A 131 -3.18 10.28 0.42
CA ASN A 131 -2.44 10.21 1.68
C ASN A 131 -2.01 11.63 2.09
N ILE A 132 -2.38 12.05 3.32
CA ILE A 132 -2.17 13.43 3.79
C ILE A 132 -0.70 13.84 3.76
N LEU A 133 0.22 12.91 4.04
CA LEU A 133 1.67 13.17 4.02
C LEU A 133 2.14 13.46 2.59
N ALA A 134 1.68 12.69 1.62
CA ALA A 134 2.00 12.87 0.21
C ALA A 134 1.41 14.18 -0.35
N ILE A 135 0.20 14.55 0.06
CA ILE A 135 -0.44 15.81 -0.34
C ILE A 135 0.38 17.00 0.15
N ILE A 136 0.72 17.03 1.45
CA ILE A 136 1.49 18.13 2.04
C ILE A 136 2.87 18.23 1.36
N LEU A 137 3.55 17.10 1.14
CA LEU A 137 4.85 17.06 0.47
C LEU A 137 4.75 17.55 -0.98
N THR A 138 3.72 17.10 -1.72
CA THR A 138 3.48 17.55 -3.10
C THR A 138 3.27 19.08 -3.14
N ALA A 139 2.43 19.61 -2.27
CA ALA A 139 2.15 21.06 -2.22
C ALA A 139 3.38 21.88 -1.83
N ARG A 140 4.25 21.38 -0.95
CA ARG A 140 5.48 22.08 -0.52
C ARG A 140 6.60 22.04 -1.57
N VAL A 141 6.78 20.92 -2.25
CA VAL A 141 7.94 20.69 -3.14
C VAL A 141 7.61 21.01 -4.60
N LEU A 142 6.43 20.61 -5.07
CA LEU A 142 6.02 20.76 -6.48
C LEU A 142 5.06 21.93 -6.72
N GLY A 143 4.63 22.60 -5.65
CA GLY A 143 3.73 23.75 -5.70
C GLY A 143 2.32 23.41 -5.22
N PHE A 144 1.68 24.44 -4.62
CA PHE A 144 0.34 24.34 -4.05
C PHE A 144 -0.71 23.91 -5.08
N GLU A 145 -0.61 24.43 -6.30
CA GLU A 145 -1.51 24.12 -7.41
C GLU A 145 -1.55 22.63 -7.75
N LEU A 146 -0.37 22.00 -7.85
CA LEU A 146 -0.24 20.57 -8.13
C LEU A 146 -0.75 19.72 -6.95
N GLY A 147 -0.52 20.19 -5.72
CA GLY A 147 -1.06 19.56 -4.51
C GLY A 147 -2.59 19.54 -4.49
N VAL A 148 -3.21 20.68 -4.78
CA VAL A 148 -4.68 20.81 -4.86
C VAL A 148 -5.25 19.98 -6.02
N ALA A 149 -4.63 20.06 -7.20
CA ALA A 149 -5.04 19.26 -8.36
C ALA A 149 -4.99 17.74 -8.07
N ARG A 150 -3.95 17.29 -7.34
CA ARG A 150 -3.83 15.91 -6.88
C ARG A 150 -5.02 15.50 -5.99
N VAL A 151 -5.40 16.33 -5.00
CA VAL A 151 -6.53 16.03 -4.10
C VAL A 151 -7.83 15.96 -4.87
N ILE A 152 -8.13 16.99 -5.66
CA ILE A 152 -9.38 17.07 -6.45
C ILE A 152 -9.46 15.89 -7.42
N GLY A 153 -8.39 15.65 -8.17
CA GLY A 153 -8.33 14.54 -9.12
C GLY A 153 -8.52 13.18 -8.43
N ALA A 154 -7.81 12.95 -7.33
CA ALA A 154 -7.89 11.67 -6.64
C ALA A 154 -9.26 11.39 -6.02
N VAL A 155 -9.92 12.39 -5.39
CA VAL A 155 -11.27 12.24 -4.84
C VAL A 155 -12.29 12.04 -5.97
N ALA A 156 -12.27 12.88 -7.00
CA ALA A 156 -13.19 12.77 -8.13
C ALA A 156 -13.06 11.39 -8.83
N PHE A 157 -11.83 10.98 -9.11
CA PHE A 157 -11.62 9.72 -9.84
C PHE A 157 -11.84 8.48 -9.01
N SER A 158 -11.61 8.52 -7.71
CA SER A 158 -12.00 7.40 -6.85
C SER A 158 -13.49 7.09 -7.00
N ILE A 159 -14.32 8.12 -7.02
CA ILE A 159 -15.77 7.99 -7.22
C ILE A 159 -16.09 7.54 -8.66
N ILE A 160 -15.51 8.19 -9.66
CA ILE A 160 -15.80 7.89 -11.08
C ILE A 160 -15.36 6.45 -11.42
N ILE A 161 -14.14 6.04 -11.04
CA ILE A 161 -13.62 4.70 -11.30
C ILE A 161 -14.46 3.66 -10.54
N GLY A 162 -14.79 3.93 -9.28
CA GLY A 162 -15.64 3.06 -8.48
C GLY A 162 -17.03 2.88 -9.11
N VAL A 163 -17.68 3.98 -9.54
CA VAL A 163 -18.98 3.92 -10.23
C VAL A 163 -18.86 3.19 -11.55
N ALA A 164 -17.84 3.47 -12.35
CA ALA A 164 -17.60 2.79 -13.63
C ALA A 164 -17.46 1.27 -13.44
N MET A 165 -16.66 0.83 -12.47
CA MET A 165 -16.49 -0.58 -12.13
C MET A 165 -17.82 -1.23 -11.68
N SER A 166 -18.59 -0.53 -10.85
CA SER A 166 -19.91 -1.01 -10.42
C SER A 166 -20.93 -1.12 -11.58
N LEU A 167 -20.85 -0.22 -12.57
CA LEU A 167 -21.71 -0.27 -13.75
C LEU A 167 -21.31 -1.40 -14.73
N ILE A 168 -20.00 -1.54 -14.98
CA ILE A 168 -19.47 -2.59 -15.88
C ILE A 168 -19.82 -3.97 -15.34
N TYR A 169 -19.65 -4.19 -14.03
CA TYR A 169 -19.91 -5.47 -13.36
C TYR A 169 -21.29 -5.53 -12.68
N ARG A 170 -22.28 -4.75 -13.15
CA ARG A 170 -23.59 -4.58 -12.53
C ARG A 170 -24.33 -5.90 -12.30
N LYS A 171 -24.20 -6.86 -13.21
CA LYS A 171 -24.87 -8.17 -13.10
C LYS A 171 -24.33 -8.97 -11.90
N GLU A 172 -22.99 -9.05 -11.76
CA GLU A 172 -22.36 -9.73 -10.64
C GLU A 172 -22.67 -9.03 -9.32
N GLU A 173 -22.62 -7.69 -9.31
CA GLU A 173 -22.92 -6.85 -8.14
C GLU A 173 -24.39 -7.07 -7.68
N LYS A 174 -25.32 -7.19 -8.62
CA LYS A 174 -26.73 -7.45 -8.29
C LYS A 174 -26.91 -8.83 -7.67
N ALA A 175 -26.33 -9.87 -8.25
CA ALA A 175 -26.39 -11.23 -7.72
C ALA A 175 -25.76 -11.30 -6.28
N LYS A 176 -24.58 -10.69 -6.11
CA LYS A 176 -23.91 -10.62 -4.81
C LYS A 176 -24.72 -9.84 -3.76
N ARG A 177 -25.39 -8.79 -4.19
CA ARG A 177 -26.27 -7.98 -3.34
C ARG A 177 -27.50 -8.74 -2.89
N GLU A 178 -28.12 -9.50 -3.77
CA GLU A 178 -29.27 -10.35 -3.47
C GLU A 178 -28.89 -11.46 -2.48
N GLU A 179 -27.73 -12.10 -2.68
CA GLU A 179 -27.17 -13.06 -1.74
C GLU A 179 -26.91 -12.45 -0.35
N GLN A 180 -26.32 -11.27 -0.30
CA GLN A 180 -26.03 -10.55 0.95
C GLN A 180 -27.29 -10.08 1.69
N MET A 181 -28.36 -9.75 1.00
CA MET A 181 -29.62 -9.35 1.62
C MET A 181 -30.29 -10.50 2.37
N ASN A 182 -29.99 -11.74 2.00
CA ASN A 182 -30.53 -12.94 2.64
C ASN A 182 -29.68 -13.41 3.84
N ILE A 183 -28.50 -12.78 4.08
CA ILE A 183 -27.65 -13.11 5.21
C ILE A 183 -28.16 -12.34 6.44
N THR A 184 -28.61 -13.06 7.45
CA THR A 184 -28.91 -12.47 8.76
C THR A 184 -27.58 -12.14 9.46
N PRO A 185 -27.28 -10.86 9.72
CA PRO A 185 -26.03 -10.49 10.36
C PRO A 185 -25.94 -11.08 11.77
N LEU A 186 -24.81 -11.69 12.08
CA LEU A 186 -24.56 -12.15 13.46
C LEU A 186 -24.49 -10.93 14.39
N PRO A 187 -25.01 -11.04 15.63
CA PRO A 187 -24.95 -9.96 16.60
C PRO A 187 -23.50 -9.59 16.90
N GLU A 188 -23.26 -8.29 17.07
CA GLU A 188 -21.93 -7.78 17.39
C GLU A 188 -21.53 -8.21 18.81
N LYS A 189 -20.39 -8.89 18.95
CA LYS A 189 -19.85 -9.29 20.25
C LYS A 189 -19.36 -8.12 21.09
N ARG A 190 -19.02 -7.00 20.43
CA ARG A 190 -18.44 -5.81 21.06
C ARG A 190 -19.05 -4.54 20.47
N PRO A 191 -19.21 -3.47 21.25
CA PRO A 191 -19.63 -2.19 20.73
C PRO A 191 -18.59 -1.64 19.75
N MET A 192 -19.06 -1.05 18.65
CA MET A 192 -18.25 -0.58 17.53
C MET A 192 -17.09 0.33 17.96
N TRP A 193 -17.29 1.18 18.98
CA TRP A 193 -16.26 2.10 19.45
C TRP A 193 -15.01 1.39 20.01
N GLN A 194 -15.17 0.20 20.63
CA GLN A 194 -14.05 -0.60 21.13
C GLN A 194 -13.20 -1.15 19.98
N THR A 195 -13.87 -1.72 18.98
CA THR A 195 -13.19 -2.20 17.76
C THR A 195 -12.50 -1.04 17.02
N SER A 196 -13.17 0.13 16.96
CA SER A 196 -12.59 1.33 16.35
C SER A 196 -11.37 1.84 17.13
N LEU A 197 -11.43 1.88 18.46
CA LEU A 197 -10.29 2.27 19.28
C LEU A 197 -9.08 1.37 19.04
N HIS A 198 -9.30 0.05 19.05
CA HIS A 198 -8.24 -0.93 18.77
C HIS A 198 -7.65 -0.75 17.36
N PHE A 199 -8.51 -0.63 16.35
CA PHE A 199 -8.13 -0.41 14.96
C PHE A 199 -7.31 0.88 14.78
N PHE A 200 -7.84 2.02 15.24
CA PHE A 200 -7.16 3.31 15.11
C PHE A 200 -5.85 3.37 15.89
N THR A 201 -5.76 2.69 17.04
CA THR A 201 -4.50 2.59 17.78
C THR A 201 -3.41 1.93 16.93
N LEU A 202 -3.71 0.82 16.26
CA LEU A 202 -2.77 0.15 15.36
C LEU A 202 -2.42 1.05 14.14
N VAL A 203 -3.42 1.74 13.58
CA VAL A 203 -3.18 2.69 12.48
C VAL A 203 -2.25 3.82 12.92
N LEU A 204 -2.45 4.39 14.10
CA LEU A 204 -1.61 5.47 14.61
C LEU A 204 -0.17 4.99 14.91
N ILE A 205 -0.01 3.80 15.46
CA ILE A 205 1.32 3.17 15.60
C ILE A 205 2.00 3.07 14.23
N LEU A 206 1.29 2.57 13.22
CA LEU A 206 1.82 2.44 11.86
C LEU A 206 2.22 3.79 11.27
N VAL A 207 1.36 4.81 11.38
CA VAL A 207 1.58 6.15 10.83
C VAL A 207 2.80 6.81 11.46
N PHE A 208 2.88 6.84 12.80
CA PHE A 208 3.98 7.52 13.49
C PHE A 208 5.30 6.76 13.38
N ALA A 209 5.30 5.43 13.40
CA ALA A 209 6.50 4.64 13.17
C ALA A 209 7.12 4.89 11.79
N ASN A 210 6.28 5.12 10.77
CA ASN A 210 6.70 5.39 9.39
C ASN A 210 6.79 6.88 9.04
N TRP A 211 6.72 7.80 10.03
CA TRP A 211 6.81 9.23 9.76
C TRP A 211 8.16 9.60 9.16
N GLY A 212 8.15 10.14 7.93
CA GLY A 212 9.34 10.41 7.14
C GLY A 212 10.21 11.54 7.70
N LYS A 213 11.52 11.48 7.40
CA LYS A 213 12.47 12.53 7.72
C LYS A 213 12.07 13.85 7.02
N PRO A 214 12.18 15.02 7.69
CA PRO A 214 11.96 16.31 7.05
C PRO A 214 13.02 16.60 5.99
N ALA A 215 12.77 17.60 5.13
CA ALA A 215 13.76 18.09 4.18
C ALA A 215 15.01 18.61 4.91
N GLU A 216 16.18 18.53 4.24
CA GLU A 216 17.43 19.02 4.80
C GLU A 216 17.34 20.51 5.14
N GLY A 217 17.73 20.86 6.37
CA GLY A 217 17.66 22.24 6.88
C GLY A 217 16.35 22.65 7.56
N ASP A 218 15.30 21.83 7.50
CA ASP A 218 14.02 22.11 8.18
C ASP A 218 14.04 21.59 9.62
N THR A 219 14.36 22.46 10.57
CA THR A 219 14.40 22.13 12.02
C THR A 219 13.27 22.81 12.80
N THR A 220 12.45 23.63 12.17
CA THR A 220 11.44 24.48 12.85
C THR A 220 10.00 24.08 12.55
N SER A 221 9.77 23.22 11.54
CA SER A 221 8.42 22.84 11.15
C SER A 221 7.76 21.88 12.14
N THR A 222 6.43 21.89 12.15
CA THR A 222 5.61 20.90 12.85
C THR A 222 5.95 19.48 12.38
N TRP A 223 6.32 19.31 11.10
CA TRP A 223 6.75 18.03 10.54
C TRP A 223 8.02 17.50 11.23
N TYR A 224 9.03 18.37 11.42
CA TYR A 224 10.25 18.06 12.15
C TYR A 224 9.96 17.66 13.60
N SER A 225 9.10 18.43 14.30
CA SER A 225 8.72 18.13 15.67
C SER A 225 8.08 16.75 15.80
N ILE A 226 7.15 16.39 14.90
CA ILE A 226 6.55 15.04 14.91
C ILE A 226 7.59 13.97 14.60
N TRP A 227 8.47 14.19 13.62
CA TRP A 227 9.53 13.24 13.27
C TRP A 227 10.51 13.03 14.43
N HIS A 228 10.87 14.10 15.14
CA HIS A 228 11.76 14.05 16.29
C HIS A 228 11.17 13.23 17.45
N TYR A 229 9.88 13.41 17.73
CA TYR A 229 9.17 12.71 18.80
C TYR A 229 8.43 11.45 18.37
N LYS A 230 8.56 11.00 17.12
CA LYS A 230 7.76 9.90 16.56
C LYS A 230 7.81 8.61 17.39
N TRP A 231 8.93 8.26 17.96
CA TRP A 231 9.07 7.04 18.77
C TRP A 231 8.42 7.17 20.14
N TRP A 232 8.41 8.37 20.73
CA TRP A 232 7.66 8.64 21.96
C TRP A 232 6.14 8.55 21.70
N ILE A 233 5.68 9.11 20.60
CA ILE A 233 4.29 9.04 20.17
C ILE A 233 3.89 7.59 19.87
N THR A 234 4.73 6.84 19.17
CA THR A 234 4.52 5.41 18.90
C THR A 234 4.46 4.61 20.22
N GLY A 235 5.34 4.90 21.17
CA GLY A 235 5.35 4.32 22.50
C GLY A 235 4.04 4.58 23.26
N PHE A 236 3.55 5.83 23.24
CA PHE A 236 2.27 6.20 23.83
C PHE A 236 1.10 5.39 23.24
N PHE A 237 1.01 5.29 21.90
CA PHE A 237 -0.02 4.46 21.27
C PHE A 237 0.17 2.97 21.53
N SER A 238 1.40 2.51 21.73
CA SER A 238 1.67 1.12 22.15
C SER A 238 1.15 0.82 23.57
N LEU A 239 1.17 1.80 24.48
CA LEU A 239 0.51 1.67 25.79
C LEU A 239 -1.02 1.59 25.65
N ILE A 240 -1.61 2.40 24.77
CA ILE A 240 -3.04 2.30 24.46
C ILE A 240 -3.38 0.94 23.83
N LEU A 241 -2.50 0.40 22.97
CA LEU A 241 -2.64 -0.95 22.46
C LEU A 241 -2.64 -1.98 23.60
N GLY A 242 -1.70 -1.89 24.53
CA GLY A 242 -1.64 -2.74 25.72
C GLY A 242 -2.97 -2.70 26.53
N TYR A 243 -3.48 -1.49 26.76
CA TYR A 243 -4.80 -1.30 27.39
C TYR A 243 -5.92 -1.98 26.60
N SER A 244 -5.91 -1.80 25.27
CA SER A 244 -6.90 -2.42 24.38
C SER A 244 -6.83 -3.96 24.40
N LEU A 245 -5.63 -4.54 24.42
CA LEU A 245 -5.42 -5.99 24.52
C LEU A 245 -6.01 -6.55 25.84
N ILE A 246 -5.82 -5.82 26.95
CA ILE A 246 -6.32 -6.26 28.27
C ILE A 246 -7.83 -6.06 28.40
N LYS A 247 -8.35 -4.87 28.08
CA LYS A 247 -9.74 -4.48 28.35
C LYS A 247 -10.72 -4.86 27.25
N ILE A 248 -10.31 -4.78 25.98
CA ILE A 248 -11.17 -5.04 24.83
C ILE A 248 -11.06 -6.51 24.39
N LEU A 249 -9.83 -7.00 24.22
CA LEU A 249 -9.58 -8.38 23.79
C LEU A 249 -9.50 -9.37 24.97
N LYS A 250 -9.57 -8.88 26.21
CA LYS A 250 -9.58 -9.68 27.44
C LYS A 250 -8.36 -10.60 27.62
N ILE A 251 -7.23 -10.27 26.99
CA ILE A 251 -5.97 -11.00 27.16
C ILE A 251 -5.47 -10.78 28.58
N LYS A 252 -4.95 -11.82 29.22
CA LYS A 252 -4.41 -11.74 30.60
C LYS A 252 -3.32 -10.70 30.69
N TRP A 253 -3.43 -9.77 31.62
CA TRP A 253 -2.51 -8.65 31.80
C TRP A 253 -1.03 -9.08 31.97
N GLN A 254 -0.81 -10.26 32.57
CA GLN A 254 0.54 -10.82 32.77
C GLN A 254 1.27 -11.06 31.44
N TRP A 255 0.57 -11.58 30.41
CA TRP A 255 1.13 -11.81 29.08
C TRP A 255 1.43 -10.50 28.36
N VAL A 256 0.53 -9.52 28.49
CA VAL A 256 0.73 -8.19 27.89
C VAL A 256 1.88 -7.47 28.55
N LEU A 257 2.00 -7.54 29.87
CA LEU A 257 3.13 -6.97 30.62
C LEU A 257 4.45 -7.65 30.23
N GLY A 258 4.48 -8.98 30.16
CA GLY A 258 5.65 -9.73 29.73
C GLY A 258 6.09 -9.33 28.31
N ALA A 259 5.16 -9.21 27.37
CA ALA A 259 5.43 -8.73 26.03
C ALA A 259 5.99 -7.29 26.04
N ALA A 260 5.41 -6.39 26.83
CA ALA A 260 5.90 -5.03 26.99
C ALA A 260 7.34 -4.97 27.52
N VAL A 261 7.67 -5.77 28.53
CA VAL A 261 9.04 -5.86 29.06
C VAL A 261 10.02 -6.35 28.00
N VAL A 262 9.67 -7.37 27.23
CA VAL A 262 10.53 -7.90 26.16
C VAL A 262 10.73 -6.85 25.04
N VAL A 263 9.70 -6.10 24.67
CA VAL A 263 9.81 -5.01 23.68
C VAL A 263 10.69 -3.88 24.22
N ILE A 264 10.50 -3.44 25.48
CA ILE A 264 11.33 -2.40 26.09
C ILE A 264 12.80 -2.86 26.18
N ALA A 265 13.05 -4.09 26.60
CA ALA A 265 14.40 -4.65 26.63
C ALA A 265 15.03 -4.64 25.23
N SER A 266 14.27 -4.99 24.18
CA SER A 266 14.74 -4.96 22.80
C SER A 266 15.06 -3.53 22.32
N VAL A 267 14.30 -2.51 22.75
CA VAL A 267 14.60 -1.09 22.49
C VAL A 267 15.93 -0.70 23.10
N VAL A 268 16.13 -1.03 24.38
CA VAL A 268 17.40 -0.72 25.10
C VAL A 268 18.59 -1.43 24.44
N LEU A 269 18.43 -2.73 24.12
CA LEU A 269 19.49 -3.50 23.46
C LEU A 269 19.81 -2.94 22.07
N SER A 270 18.80 -2.64 21.26
CA SER A 270 19.01 -2.13 19.90
C SER A 270 19.70 -0.75 19.91
N ASN A 271 19.37 0.11 20.88
CA ASN A 271 20.02 1.41 21.03
C ASN A 271 21.50 1.29 21.41
N ASN A 272 21.87 0.25 22.15
CA ASN A 272 23.26 0.06 22.61
C ASN A 272 24.12 -0.76 21.62
N LEU A 273 23.50 -1.66 20.83
CA LEU A 273 24.24 -2.61 19.98
C LEU A 273 24.21 -2.23 18.49
N ILE A 274 23.23 -1.44 18.04
CA ILE A 274 23.05 -1.12 16.63
C ILE A 274 23.42 0.34 16.38
N GLU A 275 24.50 0.57 15.64
CA GLU A 275 24.94 1.91 15.26
C GLU A 275 24.05 2.55 14.18
N SER A 276 23.48 1.74 13.29
CA SER A 276 22.66 2.22 12.19
C SER A 276 21.29 2.71 12.66
N ASP A 277 21.02 4.00 12.49
CA ASP A 277 19.72 4.62 12.80
C ASP A 277 18.54 4.01 12.04
N LYS A 278 18.80 3.46 10.83
CA LYS A 278 17.77 2.78 10.01
C LYS A 278 17.42 1.40 10.58
N LEU A 279 18.40 0.64 11.06
CA LEU A 279 18.18 -0.73 11.57
C LEU A 279 17.72 -0.78 13.02
N ARG A 280 18.07 0.23 13.80
CA ARG A 280 17.75 0.32 15.24
C ARG A 280 16.27 0.11 15.56
N PRO A 281 15.28 0.71 14.86
CA PRO A 281 13.87 0.52 15.14
C PRO A 281 13.28 -0.80 14.62
N LEU A 282 13.96 -1.50 13.70
CA LEU A 282 13.45 -2.73 13.11
C LEU A 282 13.36 -3.86 14.12
N VAL A 283 14.36 -3.95 15.03
CA VAL A 283 14.43 -5.01 16.04
C VAL A 283 13.26 -4.93 17.04
N PRO A 284 12.99 -3.79 17.70
CA PRO A 284 11.86 -3.66 18.60
C PRO A 284 10.51 -3.89 17.91
N MET A 285 10.36 -3.41 16.68
CA MET A 285 9.12 -3.61 15.91
C MET A 285 8.90 -5.10 15.62
N LEU A 286 9.93 -5.81 15.17
CA LEU A 286 9.85 -7.25 14.91
C LEU A 286 9.57 -8.04 16.19
N VAL A 287 10.24 -7.71 17.29
CA VAL A 287 9.99 -8.30 18.61
C VAL A 287 8.57 -8.05 19.06
N GLY A 288 8.04 -6.83 18.87
CA GLY A 288 6.67 -6.48 19.18
C GLY A 288 5.64 -7.27 18.36
N ILE A 289 5.87 -7.44 17.08
CA ILE A 289 5.03 -8.25 16.18
C ILE A 289 5.03 -9.73 16.61
N ILE A 290 6.21 -10.28 16.91
CA ILE A 290 6.34 -11.66 17.39
C ILE A 290 5.65 -11.83 18.74
N ALA A 291 5.90 -10.92 19.68
CA ALA A 291 5.26 -10.96 21.00
C ALA A 291 3.74 -10.88 20.90
N LEU A 292 3.21 -9.97 20.06
CA LEU A 292 1.78 -9.86 19.79
C LEU A 292 1.22 -11.16 19.20
N SER A 293 1.91 -11.75 18.24
CA SER A 293 1.51 -13.03 17.63
C SER A 293 1.49 -14.17 18.65
N VAL A 294 2.51 -14.25 19.48
CA VAL A 294 2.61 -15.29 20.53
C VAL A 294 1.47 -15.15 21.55
N ILE A 295 1.24 -13.96 22.10
CA ILE A 295 0.21 -13.78 23.12
C ILE A 295 -1.21 -14.02 22.57
N THR A 296 -1.46 -13.73 21.31
CA THR A 296 -2.77 -13.96 20.67
C THR A 296 -2.98 -15.42 20.25
N ILE A 297 -1.93 -16.13 19.80
CA ILE A 297 -2.01 -17.57 19.45
C ILE A 297 -2.20 -18.44 20.69
N TYR A 298 -1.49 -18.14 21.78
CA TYR A 298 -1.54 -18.91 23.03
C TYR A 298 -2.63 -18.42 23.98
N ASP A 299 -3.43 -17.42 23.60
CA ASP A 299 -4.58 -17.00 24.37
C ASP A 299 -5.65 -18.11 24.37
N LYS A 300 -5.98 -18.56 25.58
CA LYS A 300 -7.02 -19.60 25.82
C LYS A 300 -8.40 -19.01 26.10
N VAL A 301 -8.51 -17.68 26.14
CA VAL A 301 -9.72 -16.99 26.60
C VAL A 301 -10.70 -16.74 25.46
N ASP A 302 -10.20 -16.31 24.28
CA ASP A 302 -11.05 -16.04 23.13
C ASP A 302 -10.40 -16.54 21.83
N GLU A 303 -11.11 -17.41 21.10
CA GLU A 303 -10.65 -17.91 19.80
C GLU A 303 -10.53 -16.82 18.74
N GLU A 304 -11.21 -15.67 18.91
CA GLU A 304 -11.07 -14.53 17.99
C GLU A 304 -9.66 -13.96 17.99
N ASN A 305 -8.96 -13.95 19.13
CA ASN A 305 -7.60 -13.45 19.22
C ASN A 305 -6.64 -14.33 18.40
N LYS A 306 -6.81 -15.63 18.45
CA LYS A 306 -6.10 -16.58 17.60
C LYS A 306 -6.47 -16.43 16.13
N ALA A 307 -7.76 -16.28 15.82
CA ALA A 307 -8.25 -16.05 14.48
C ALA A 307 -7.67 -14.76 13.87
N TRP A 308 -7.46 -13.72 14.68
CA TRP A 308 -6.80 -12.48 14.24
C TRP A 308 -5.38 -12.72 13.72
N THR A 309 -4.55 -13.43 14.47
CA THR A 309 -3.18 -13.75 14.02
C THR A 309 -3.18 -14.69 12.81
N ILE A 310 -4.09 -15.65 12.74
CA ILE A 310 -4.23 -16.53 11.56
C ILE A 310 -4.61 -15.71 10.33
N ALA A 311 -5.60 -14.82 10.43
CA ALA A 311 -5.98 -13.93 9.33
C ALA A 311 -4.84 -13.01 8.89
N THR A 312 -4.05 -12.48 9.84
CA THR A 312 -2.83 -11.71 9.58
C THR A 312 -1.82 -12.51 8.75
N TRP A 313 -1.57 -13.75 9.15
CA TRP A 313 -0.66 -14.66 8.44
C TRP A 313 -1.16 -15.05 7.06
N ASP A 314 -2.48 -15.24 6.90
CA ASP A 314 -3.09 -15.53 5.59
C ASP A 314 -2.93 -14.35 4.62
N PHE A 315 -3.06 -13.10 5.09
CA PHE A 315 -2.72 -11.92 4.28
C PHE A 315 -1.25 -11.88 3.91
N ALA A 316 -0.35 -12.17 4.85
CA ALA A 316 1.09 -12.21 4.57
C ALA A 316 1.43 -13.26 3.49
N LYS A 317 0.93 -14.48 3.61
CA LYS A 317 1.14 -15.55 2.61
C LYS A 317 0.59 -15.19 1.23
N GLN A 318 -0.54 -14.47 1.17
CA GLN A 318 -1.16 -14.09 -0.10
C GLN A 318 -0.41 -12.93 -0.77
N ILE A 319 0.05 -11.96 0.00
CA ILE A 319 0.49 -10.65 -0.52
C ILE A 319 2.02 -10.60 -0.69
N LEU A 320 2.79 -11.09 0.29
CA LEU A 320 4.26 -10.98 0.26
C LEU A 320 4.91 -11.59 -0.98
N PRO A 321 4.54 -12.81 -1.45
CA PRO A 321 5.17 -13.39 -2.64
C PRO A 321 4.89 -12.57 -3.91
N LEU A 322 3.66 -12.08 -4.06
CA LEU A 322 3.27 -11.26 -5.22
C LEU A 322 3.99 -9.91 -5.23
N LEU A 323 4.13 -9.28 -4.06
CA LEU A 323 4.90 -8.06 -3.91
C LEU A 323 6.39 -8.30 -4.21
N ALA A 324 6.98 -9.38 -3.71
CA ALA A 324 8.39 -9.71 -3.97
C ALA A 324 8.66 -9.86 -5.47
N ILE A 325 7.82 -10.62 -6.19
CA ILE A 325 7.92 -10.77 -7.65
C ILE A 325 7.78 -9.41 -8.33
N GLY A 326 6.82 -8.60 -7.90
CA GLY A 326 6.60 -7.27 -8.46
C GLY A 326 7.78 -6.33 -8.24
N VAL A 327 8.37 -6.30 -7.05
CA VAL A 327 9.54 -5.48 -6.72
C VAL A 327 10.76 -5.89 -7.54
N VAL A 328 11.02 -7.21 -7.67
CA VAL A 328 12.09 -7.74 -8.51
C VAL A 328 11.89 -7.31 -9.96
N THR A 329 10.69 -7.47 -10.51
CA THR A 329 10.38 -7.12 -11.89
C THR A 329 10.49 -5.60 -12.12
N ALA A 330 9.98 -4.79 -11.20
CA ALA A 330 10.06 -3.33 -11.28
C ALA A 330 11.51 -2.85 -11.20
N GLY A 331 12.32 -3.37 -10.27
CA GLY A 331 13.73 -3.04 -10.15
C GLY A 331 14.53 -3.39 -11.41
N PHE A 332 14.26 -4.53 -12.01
CA PHE A 332 14.93 -4.96 -13.25
C PHE A 332 14.56 -4.09 -14.43
N LEU A 333 13.27 -3.79 -14.64
CA LEU A 333 12.83 -3.03 -15.82
C LEU A 333 13.11 -1.53 -15.67
N LEU A 334 12.81 -0.94 -14.52
CA LEU A 334 12.77 0.51 -14.34
C LEU A 334 13.92 1.05 -13.49
N GLY A 335 14.63 0.16 -12.80
CA GLY A 335 15.73 0.55 -11.91
C GLY A 335 15.27 0.83 -10.48
N SER A 336 16.14 1.43 -9.70
CA SER A 336 15.89 1.87 -8.33
C SER A 336 16.17 3.35 -8.16
N THR A 337 15.29 4.05 -7.44
CA THR A 337 15.44 5.47 -7.12
C THR A 337 15.06 5.69 -5.67
N HIS A 338 16.05 5.68 -4.78
CA HIS A 338 15.86 5.97 -3.36
C HIS A 338 17.12 6.59 -2.76
N ASP A 339 16.98 7.25 -1.61
CA ASP A 339 18.08 7.93 -0.91
C ASP A 339 18.94 8.85 -1.81
N GLY A 340 18.31 9.49 -2.83
CA GLY A 340 19.02 10.38 -3.77
C GLY A 340 19.91 9.65 -4.81
N LYS A 341 19.90 8.30 -4.84
CA LYS A 341 20.61 7.49 -5.85
C LYS A 341 19.62 6.99 -6.87
N ALA A 342 19.97 7.13 -8.15
CA ALA A 342 19.23 6.54 -9.26
C ALA A 342 20.12 5.49 -9.95
N ILE A 343 19.69 4.24 -9.94
CA ILE A 343 20.35 3.15 -10.66
C ILE A 343 19.40 2.74 -11.78
N ALA A 344 19.88 2.86 -13.04
CA ALA A 344 19.05 2.58 -14.20
C ALA A 344 18.70 1.09 -14.31
N GLY A 345 17.46 0.81 -14.74
CA GLY A 345 17.02 -0.52 -15.14
C GLY A 345 17.34 -0.82 -16.60
N VAL A 346 16.65 -1.82 -17.13
CA VAL A 346 16.75 -2.15 -18.57
C VAL A 346 16.19 -1.02 -19.45
N ILE A 347 15.14 -0.32 -18.98
CA ILE A 347 14.53 0.82 -19.69
C ILE A 347 15.32 2.10 -19.37
N PRO A 348 15.87 2.82 -20.37
CA PRO A 348 16.62 4.05 -20.15
C PRO A 348 15.75 5.18 -19.59
N ASN A 349 16.25 5.89 -18.58
CA ASN A 349 15.56 7.06 -18.03
C ASN A 349 15.42 8.21 -19.06
N GLU A 350 16.38 8.33 -19.99
CA GLU A 350 16.34 9.34 -21.06
C GLU A 350 15.12 9.17 -21.99
N TRP A 351 14.69 7.94 -22.23
CA TRP A 351 13.47 7.68 -22.99
C TRP A 351 12.23 8.19 -22.25
N ILE A 352 12.21 8.02 -20.94
CA ILE A 352 11.10 8.48 -20.11
C ILE A 352 11.02 10.01 -20.18
N THR A 353 12.13 10.71 -19.95
CA THR A 353 12.15 12.19 -19.95
C THR A 353 11.80 12.81 -21.31
N THR A 354 12.26 12.21 -22.40
CA THR A 354 11.95 12.67 -23.76
C THR A 354 10.47 12.52 -24.12
N LEU A 355 9.82 11.45 -23.61
CA LEU A 355 8.45 11.12 -23.95
C LEU A 355 7.40 11.86 -23.10
N VAL A 356 7.80 12.45 -21.95
CA VAL A 356 6.88 13.15 -21.04
C VAL A 356 6.97 14.68 -21.08
N GLY A 357 7.69 15.23 -22.07
CA GLY A 357 7.77 16.68 -22.30
C GLY A 357 6.43 17.24 -22.83
N GLY A 358 6.15 18.53 -22.50
CA GLY A 358 4.95 19.21 -22.98
C GLY A 358 3.64 18.71 -22.38
N ASN A 359 2.49 19.00 -23.06
CA ASN A 359 1.15 18.59 -22.61
C ASN A 359 0.35 17.91 -23.73
N SER A 360 0.97 16.98 -24.46
CA SER A 360 0.24 16.20 -25.46
C SER A 360 -0.54 15.04 -24.84
N VAL A 361 -1.54 14.54 -25.57
CA VAL A 361 -2.27 13.31 -25.18
C VAL A 361 -1.29 12.16 -24.98
N PHE A 362 -0.32 12.04 -25.87
CA PHE A 362 0.68 10.99 -25.81
C PHE A 362 1.58 11.10 -24.57
N SER A 363 2.07 12.32 -24.25
CA SER A 363 2.92 12.53 -23.07
C SER A 363 2.18 12.22 -21.76
N ASN A 364 0.93 12.64 -21.65
CA ASN A 364 0.09 12.36 -20.47
C ASN A 364 -0.25 10.87 -20.36
N PHE A 365 -0.61 10.22 -21.48
CA PHE A 365 -0.87 8.79 -21.51
C PHE A 365 0.39 7.99 -21.14
N PHE A 366 1.53 8.34 -21.73
CA PHE A 366 2.79 7.68 -21.44
C PHE A 366 3.20 7.85 -19.97
N ALA A 367 3.07 9.06 -19.41
CA ALA A 367 3.32 9.32 -17.99
C ALA A 367 2.39 8.47 -17.08
N SER A 368 1.12 8.35 -17.44
CA SER A 368 0.16 7.51 -16.70
C SER A 368 0.53 6.03 -16.74
N VAL A 369 0.94 5.53 -17.90
CA VAL A 369 1.37 4.13 -18.07
C VAL A 369 2.67 3.89 -17.31
N VAL A 370 3.68 4.76 -17.46
CA VAL A 370 4.93 4.65 -16.72
C VAL A 370 4.69 4.69 -15.22
N GLY A 371 3.89 5.66 -14.75
CA GLY A 371 3.48 5.74 -13.34
C GLY A 371 2.81 4.47 -12.84
N ALA A 372 1.92 3.87 -13.66
CA ALA A 372 1.24 2.63 -13.33
C ALA A 372 2.18 1.42 -13.15
N PHE A 373 3.30 1.38 -13.85
CA PHE A 373 4.27 0.29 -13.73
C PHE A 373 5.41 0.58 -12.76
N MET A 374 5.73 1.87 -12.55
CA MET A 374 6.76 2.26 -11.59
C MET A 374 6.30 1.98 -10.16
N TYR A 375 7.26 1.59 -9.33
CA TYR A 375 7.03 1.48 -7.90
C TYR A 375 7.58 2.73 -7.21
N PHE A 376 6.69 3.57 -6.73
CA PHE A 376 7.03 4.71 -5.89
C PHE A 376 6.57 4.44 -4.45
N ALA A 377 7.47 4.61 -3.49
CA ALA A 377 7.01 4.80 -2.13
C ALA A 377 6.36 6.19 -2.02
N THR A 378 5.33 6.30 -1.22
CA THR A 378 4.46 7.49 -1.11
C THR A 378 5.23 8.80 -0.92
N LEU A 379 6.39 8.78 -0.27
CA LEU A 379 7.20 9.97 -0.01
C LEU A 379 8.33 10.17 -1.03
N THR A 380 8.73 9.13 -1.78
CA THR A 380 9.82 9.24 -2.78
C THR A 380 9.33 9.69 -4.15
N GLU A 381 8.04 9.56 -4.43
CA GLU A 381 7.45 10.00 -5.71
C GLU A 381 7.66 11.50 -5.97
N VAL A 382 7.56 12.33 -4.91
CA VAL A 382 7.65 13.78 -5.03
C VAL A 382 9.06 14.28 -5.39
N PRO A 383 10.15 13.85 -4.70
CA PRO A 383 11.51 14.19 -5.12
C PRO A 383 11.86 13.69 -6.52
N ILE A 384 11.42 12.49 -6.90
CA ILE A 384 11.66 11.94 -8.24
C ILE A 384 10.96 12.81 -9.27
N LEU A 385 9.71 13.16 -9.03
CA LEU A 385 8.95 14.01 -9.94
C LEU A 385 9.54 15.41 -10.04
N GLN A 386 10.07 15.97 -8.93
CA GLN A 386 10.81 17.24 -8.95
C GLN A 386 12.01 17.16 -9.91
N GLY A 387 12.76 16.07 -9.87
CA GLY A 387 13.88 15.83 -10.80
C GLY A 387 13.41 15.72 -12.26
N LEU A 388 12.30 15.03 -12.51
CA LEU A 388 11.74 14.89 -13.86
C LEU A 388 11.22 16.23 -14.41
N ILE A 389 10.55 17.04 -13.58
CA ILE A 389 10.10 18.40 -13.96
C ILE A 389 11.31 19.29 -14.26
N ALA A 390 12.35 19.26 -13.43
CA ALA A 390 13.60 19.97 -13.68
C ALA A 390 14.29 19.52 -14.99
N SER A 391 14.07 18.28 -15.42
CA SER A 391 14.57 17.72 -16.67
C SER A 391 13.67 18.01 -17.89
N GLY A 392 12.56 18.76 -17.72
CA GLY A 392 11.67 19.17 -18.81
C GLY A 392 10.35 18.42 -18.90
N MET A 393 9.97 17.65 -17.90
CA MET A 393 8.63 17.05 -17.83
C MET A 393 7.55 18.11 -17.72
N GLY A 394 6.50 18.00 -18.54
CA GLY A 394 5.34 18.91 -18.48
C GLY A 394 4.54 18.77 -17.20
N LYS A 395 3.87 19.86 -16.77
CA LYS A 395 3.01 19.87 -15.57
C LYS A 395 1.84 18.89 -15.68
N GLY A 396 1.26 18.73 -16.86
CA GLY A 396 0.20 17.75 -17.14
C GLY A 396 0.65 16.31 -16.91
N PRO A 397 1.68 15.83 -17.62
CA PRO A 397 2.26 14.51 -17.37
C PRO A 397 2.70 14.28 -15.93
N ALA A 398 3.16 15.33 -15.23
CA ALA A 398 3.51 15.24 -13.81
C ALA A 398 2.29 14.89 -12.93
N LEU A 399 1.14 15.55 -13.14
CA LEU A 399 -0.09 15.20 -12.44
C LEU A 399 -0.59 13.81 -12.83
N ALA A 400 -0.52 13.45 -14.11
CA ALA A 400 -0.94 12.13 -14.60
C ALA A 400 -0.15 11.00 -13.91
N LEU A 401 1.16 11.18 -13.76
CA LEU A 401 2.03 10.25 -13.05
C LEU A 401 1.68 10.15 -11.55
N LEU A 402 1.43 11.30 -10.88
CA LEU A 402 1.04 11.34 -9.46
C LEU A 402 -0.30 10.68 -9.16
N LEU A 403 -1.23 10.66 -10.12
CA LEU A 403 -2.53 10.04 -9.94
C LEU A 403 -2.52 8.53 -10.27
N ALA A 404 -1.67 8.10 -11.21
CA ALA A 404 -1.56 6.70 -11.59
C ALA A 404 -0.62 5.91 -10.66
N GLY A 405 0.57 6.46 -10.36
CA GLY A 405 1.66 5.75 -9.67
C GLY A 405 1.30 5.19 -8.30
N PRO A 406 0.83 6.01 -7.36
CA PRO A 406 0.49 5.53 -6.01
C PRO A 406 -0.60 4.47 -5.99
N SER A 407 -1.54 4.54 -6.93
CA SER A 407 -2.73 3.67 -6.96
C SER A 407 -2.52 2.36 -7.69
N LEU A 408 -1.53 2.29 -8.58
CA LEU A 408 -1.31 1.12 -9.42
C LEU A 408 -0.02 0.38 -9.05
N SER A 409 1.11 0.78 -9.42
CA SER A 409 2.40 0.09 -9.38
C SER A 409 2.37 -1.41 -9.77
N LEU A 410 3.41 -1.92 -10.39
CA LEU A 410 3.42 -3.32 -10.83
C LEU A 410 3.18 -4.33 -9.70
N PRO A 411 3.82 -4.21 -8.52
CA PRO A 411 3.55 -5.09 -7.38
C PRO A 411 2.09 -5.06 -6.94
N ASN A 412 1.50 -3.87 -6.86
CA ASN A 412 0.11 -3.71 -6.44
C ASN A 412 -0.86 -4.33 -7.44
N MET A 413 -0.62 -4.17 -8.74
CA MET A 413 -1.45 -4.79 -9.79
C MET A 413 -1.48 -6.31 -9.68
N LEU A 414 -0.35 -6.95 -9.35
CA LEU A 414 -0.29 -8.40 -9.14
C LEU A 414 -1.12 -8.84 -7.94
N VAL A 415 -1.09 -8.08 -6.85
CA VAL A 415 -1.91 -8.36 -5.66
C VAL A 415 -3.40 -8.13 -5.96
N ILE A 416 -3.75 -7.02 -6.61
CA ILE A 416 -5.14 -6.73 -7.03
C ILE A 416 -5.67 -7.85 -7.94
N ARG A 417 -4.85 -8.35 -8.86
CA ARG A 417 -5.18 -9.49 -9.70
C ARG A 417 -5.49 -10.75 -8.88
N GLY A 418 -4.73 -11.00 -7.82
CA GLY A 418 -4.98 -12.11 -6.89
C GLY A 418 -6.31 -12.00 -6.13
N ILE A 419 -6.81 -10.77 -5.93
CA ILE A 419 -8.06 -10.50 -5.20
C ILE A 419 -9.27 -10.44 -6.13
N LEU A 420 -9.17 -9.69 -7.23
CA LEU A 420 -10.29 -9.38 -8.15
C LEU A 420 -10.35 -10.30 -9.38
N GLY A 421 -9.26 -10.98 -9.70
CA GLY A 421 -9.09 -11.73 -10.95
C GLY A 421 -8.62 -10.85 -12.12
N ASN A 422 -8.25 -11.50 -13.24
CA ASN A 422 -7.61 -10.85 -14.38
C ASN A 422 -8.48 -9.75 -15.00
N GLN A 423 -9.74 -10.06 -15.32
CA GLN A 423 -10.63 -9.16 -16.06
C GLN A 423 -10.87 -7.85 -15.31
N LYS A 424 -11.25 -7.92 -14.03
CA LYS A 424 -11.52 -6.75 -13.20
C LYS A 424 -10.27 -5.90 -12.99
N THR A 425 -9.10 -6.54 -12.85
CA THR A 425 -7.83 -5.83 -12.71
C THR A 425 -7.47 -5.07 -13.97
N VAL A 426 -7.58 -5.68 -15.15
CA VAL A 426 -7.31 -5.00 -16.42
C VAL A 426 -8.24 -3.80 -16.61
N VAL A 427 -9.53 -3.96 -16.36
CA VAL A 427 -10.51 -2.85 -16.46
C VAL A 427 -10.17 -1.74 -15.47
N TYR A 428 -9.86 -2.08 -14.22
CA TYR A 428 -9.45 -1.11 -13.20
C TYR A 428 -8.20 -0.32 -13.62
N VAL A 429 -7.15 -1.01 -14.03
CA VAL A 429 -5.89 -0.38 -14.50
C VAL A 429 -6.15 0.53 -15.69
N SER A 430 -6.92 0.08 -16.69
CA SER A 430 -7.27 0.88 -17.85
C SER A 430 -8.04 2.15 -17.47
N LEU A 431 -9.01 2.05 -16.56
CA LEU A 431 -9.77 3.20 -16.08
C LEU A 431 -8.85 4.20 -15.36
N VAL A 432 -7.94 3.73 -14.51
CA VAL A 432 -7.00 4.62 -13.81
C VAL A 432 -6.09 5.34 -14.81
N VAL A 433 -5.51 4.62 -15.78
CA VAL A 433 -4.62 5.21 -16.80
C VAL A 433 -5.38 6.26 -17.62
N VAL A 434 -6.59 5.95 -18.09
CA VAL A 434 -7.41 6.88 -18.87
C VAL A 434 -7.75 8.13 -18.06
N MET A 435 -8.19 7.95 -16.82
CA MET A 435 -8.57 9.08 -15.97
C MET A 435 -7.36 9.93 -15.56
N ALA A 436 -6.22 9.33 -15.27
CA ALA A 436 -4.99 10.06 -15.01
C ALA A 436 -4.52 10.86 -16.22
N THR A 437 -4.62 10.27 -17.43
CA THR A 437 -4.32 10.95 -18.70
C THR A 437 -5.21 12.18 -18.91
N ILE A 438 -6.52 12.03 -18.71
CA ILE A 438 -7.49 13.14 -18.85
C ILE A 438 -7.17 14.25 -17.84
N SER A 439 -6.87 13.89 -16.59
CA SER A 439 -6.46 14.87 -15.58
C SER A 439 -5.23 15.66 -15.95
N GLY A 440 -4.20 14.93 -16.40
CA GLY A 440 -2.97 15.57 -16.82
C GLY A 440 -3.21 16.55 -17.96
N LEU A 441 -4.00 16.16 -18.98
CA LEU A 441 -4.37 17.03 -20.10
C LEU A 441 -5.10 18.30 -19.62
N ILE A 442 -6.11 18.14 -18.77
CA ILE A 442 -6.88 19.29 -18.23
C ILE A 442 -5.95 20.20 -17.44
N TYR A 443 -5.18 19.63 -16.51
CA TYR A 443 -4.28 20.42 -15.66
C TYR A 443 -3.19 21.13 -16.47
N GLY A 444 -2.53 20.43 -17.38
CA GLY A 444 -1.49 21.01 -18.22
C GLY A 444 -2.00 21.99 -19.29
N SER A 445 -3.34 22.07 -19.53
CA SER A 445 -3.93 23.11 -20.36
C SER A 445 -4.29 24.39 -19.58
N ILE A 446 -4.39 24.29 -18.24
CA ILE A 446 -4.71 25.41 -17.36
C ILE A 446 -3.43 26.08 -16.83
N PHE A 447 -2.40 25.29 -16.55
CA PHE A 447 -1.14 25.69 -15.92
C PHE A 447 0.08 25.38 -16.80
#